data_e0f1de48d85952c5b7ac9e113b8f116f
#
_entry.id   e0f1de48d85952c5b7ac9e113b8f116f
#
_cell.length_a   1.000
_cell.length_b   1.000
_cell.length_c   1.000
_cell.angle_alpha   90.00
_cell.angle_beta   90.00
_cell.angle_gamma   90.00
#
_symmetry.space_group_name_H-M   'P 1'
#
loop_
_entity.id
_entity.type
_entity.pdbx_description
1 polymer ?
#
loop_
_entity_poly.entity_id
_entity_poly.type
_entity_poly.pdbx_seq_one_letter_code
_entity_poly.pdbx_strand_id
1 'polypeptide(L)'
;TAVEAPITAKNHGVRPDIEANYIAEMVRLELYDTFGDDLYNNGMTVYTTILSERQKAANDAIYQGVLDYDMRHGYRGSIETRIDLIDAPLDEQTQALQDIPRFRDWQTALILSVEETTADARLANGERTTLPWDSIKWAKAYINEDTWGPAPSKVADVLVPGDIVRVRPDIDVEWLLAQKPTVQ
;
A
#
# COMPACT_ATOMS: atom_id res chain seq x y z
N THR A 1 13.84 -10.15 -34.56
CA THR A 1 13.89 -8.74 -34.99
C THR A 1 14.07 -7.86 -33.74
N ALA A 2 14.55 -6.62 -33.88
CA ALA A 2 14.81 -5.70 -32.78
C ALA A 2 13.53 -5.41 -31.95
N VAL A 3 12.36 -5.61 -32.53
CA VAL A 3 11.03 -5.42 -31.87
C VAL A 3 10.71 -6.55 -30.89
N GLU A 4 11.31 -7.72 -31.05
CA GLU A 4 11.07 -8.91 -30.20
C GLU A 4 12.15 -9.08 -29.13
N ALA A 5 13.17 -8.24 -29.12
CA ALA A 5 14.22 -8.30 -28.12
C ALA A 5 13.65 -7.86 -26.75
N PRO A 6 13.87 -8.64 -25.67
CA PRO A 6 13.43 -8.24 -24.35
C PRO A 6 14.13 -6.94 -23.94
N ILE A 7 13.38 -5.99 -23.40
CA ILE A 7 13.93 -4.76 -22.84
C ILE A 7 14.68 -5.14 -21.55
N THR A 8 16.00 -5.16 -21.62
CA THR A 8 16.89 -5.49 -20.49
C THR A 8 17.44 -4.25 -19.79
N ALA A 9 16.90 -3.08 -20.10
CA ALA A 9 17.31 -1.83 -19.47
C ALA A 9 17.12 -1.91 -17.95
N LYS A 10 18.20 -1.73 -17.21
CA LYS A 10 18.17 -1.63 -15.74
C LYS A 10 18.39 -0.17 -15.35
N ASN A 11 17.66 0.28 -14.35
CA ASN A 11 17.93 1.59 -13.76
C ASN A 11 19.29 1.52 -13.03
N HIS A 12 20.29 2.24 -13.55
CA HIS A 12 21.64 2.33 -12.98
C HIS A 12 21.79 3.52 -12.02
N GLY A 13 20.70 4.22 -11.70
CA GLY A 13 20.72 5.30 -10.70
C GLY A 13 21.21 4.80 -9.34
N VAL A 14 21.97 5.64 -8.63
CA VAL A 14 22.34 5.39 -7.24
C VAL A 14 21.04 5.24 -6.44
N ARG A 15 20.86 4.08 -5.81
CA ARG A 15 19.75 3.92 -4.86
C ARG A 15 20.12 4.70 -3.61
N PRO A 16 19.29 5.66 -3.19
CA PRO A 16 19.56 6.37 -1.94
C PRO A 16 19.50 5.40 -0.77
N ASP A 17 20.45 5.54 0.15
CA ASP A 17 20.49 4.74 1.39
C ASP A 17 19.36 5.12 2.36
N ILE A 18 18.69 6.25 2.08
CA ILE A 18 17.64 6.82 2.90
C ILE A 18 16.57 7.49 2.05
N GLU A 19 15.32 7.31 2.43
CA GLU A 19 14.18 8.01 1.83
C GLU A 19 14.01 9.37 2.52
N ALA A 20 14.56 10.44 1.90
CA ALA A 20 14.56 11.80 2.41
C ALA A 20 14.25 12.82 1.29
N ASN A 21 13.30 12.49 0.41
CA ASN A 21 12.98 13.27 -0.78
C ASN A 21 12.59 14.72 -0.47
N TYR A 22 11.81 14.97 0.58
CA TYR A 22 11.42 16.31 1.00
C TYR A 22 12.61 17.15 1.43
N ILE A 23 13.53 16.55 2.17
CA ILE A 23 14.74 17.26 2.63
C ILE A 23 15.68 17.52 1.46
N ALA A 24 15.84 16.54 0.57
CA ALA A 24 16.61 16.73 -0.65
C ALA A 24 16.08 17.90 -1.49
N GLU A 25 14.76 18.01 -1.61
CA GLU A 25 14.12 19.12 -2.33
C GLU A 25 14.26 20.46 -1.61
N MET A 26 14.15 20.51 -0.28
CA MET A 26 14.42 21.71 0.50
C MET A 26 15.85 22.21 0.29
N VAL A 27 16.83 21.32 0.39
CA VAL A 27 18.24 21.63 0.14
C VAL A 27 18.46 22.11 -1.30
N ARG A 28 17.83 21.44 -2.27
CA ARG A 28 17.93 21.82 -3.68
C ARG A 28 17.43 23.24 -3.90
N LEU A 29 16.27 23.59 -3.33
CA LEU A 29 15.68 24.95 -3.47
C LEU A 29 16.59 26.01 -2.85
N GLU A 30 17.11 25.79 -1.66
CA GLU A 30 18.01 26.73 -0.97
C GLU A 30 19.30 26.96 -1.76
N LEU A 31 19.87 25.89 -2.28
CA LEU A 31 21.09 25.97 -3.09
C LEU A 31 20.84 26.59 -4.46
N TYR A 32 19.69 26.33 -5.07
CA TYR A 32 19.32 26.95 -6.33
C TYR A 32 19.13 28.45 -6.21
N ASP A 33 18.55 28.91 -5.11
CA ASP A 33 18.42 30.35 -4.81
C ASP A 33 19.81 31.05 -4.70
N THR A 34 20.81 30.32 -4.21
CA THR A 34 22.16 30.83 -4.01
C THR A 34 23.04 30.72 -5.25
N PHE A 35 22.98 29.63 -5.98
CA PHE A 35 23.92 29.25 -7.05
C PHE A 35 23.29 29.20 -8.45
N GLY A 36 21.95 29.23 -8.55
CA GLY A 36 21.25 29.13 -9.82
C GLY A 36 21.60 27.84 -10.57
N ASP A 37 21.82 27.96 -11.90
CA ASP A 37 22.12 26.84 -12.77
C ASP A 37 23.48 26.19 -12.50
N ASP A 38 24.39 26.88 -11.82
CA ASP A 38 25.69 26.34 -11.41
C ASP A 38 25.55 25.15 -10.47
N LEU A 39 24.44 25.04 -9.74
CA LEU A 39 24.09 23.90 -8.92
C LEU A 39 24.14 22.57 -9.69
N TYR A 40 23.69 22.59 -10.94
CA TYR A 40 23.62 21.39 -11.79
C TYR A 40 24.87 21.14 -12.62
N ASN A 41 25.65 22.20 -12.89
CA ASN A 41 26.78 22.15 -13.81
C ASN A 41 28.11 21.89 -13.09
N ASN A 42 28.24 22.24 -11.82
CA ASN A 42 29.51 22.24 -11.08
C ASN A 42 29.77 20.99 -10.23
N GLY A 43 28.87 19.98 -10.30
CA GLY A 43 29.07 18.70 -9.57
C GLY A 43 29.15 18.87 -8.06
N MET A 44 28.33 19.70 -7.46
CA MET A 44 28.34 20.00 -6.02
C MET A 44 28.01 18.78 -5.17
N THR A 45 28.71 18.63 -4.05
CA THR A 45 28.39 17.65 -3.01
C THR A 45 27.92 18.39 -1.77
N VAL A 46 26.76 18.01 -1.24
CA VAL A 46 26.14 18.66 -0.09
C VAL A 46 26.12 17.72 1.08
N TYR A 47 26.66 18.16 2.22
CA TYR A 47 26.64 17.43 3.48
C TYR A 47 25.55 18.02 4.37
N THR A 48 24.66 17.17 4.86
CA THR A 48 23.57 17.55 5.75
C THR A 48 23.79 16.97 7.16
N THR A 49 23.08 17.50 8.16
CA THR A 49 23.10 16.99 9.53
C THR A 49 22.06 15.88 9.78
N ILE A 50 21.49 15.35 8.72
CA ILE A 50 20.45 14.30 8.83
C ILE A 50 21.10 13.00 9.24
N LEU A 51 20.50 12.36 10.26
CA LEU A 51 20.86 11.02 10.69
C LEU A 51 19.86 10.02 10.11
N SER A 52 20.35 9.01 9.38
CA SER A 52 19.52 8.03 8.66
C SER A 52 18.53 7.31 9.58
N GLU A 53 18.96 6.92 10.78
CA GLU A 53 18.07 6.26 11.76
C GLU A 53 16.91 7.16 12.20
N ARG A 54 17.18 8.45 12.44
CA ARG A 54 16.13 9.41 12.83
C ARG A 54 15.18 9.70 11.70
N GLN A 55 15.69 9.82 10.47
CA GLN A 55 14.85 10.02 9.28
C GLN A 55 13.96 8.80 9.04
N LYS A 56 14.52 7.60 9.19
CA LYS A 56 13.72 6.37 9.08
C LYS A 56 12.61 6.34 10.15
N ALA A 57 12.93 6.63 11.40
CA ALA A 57 11.93 6.68 12.47
C ALA A 57 10.83 7.73 12.20
N ALA A 58 11.19 8.89 11.63
CA ALA A 58 10.22 9.92 11.25
C ALA A 58 9.32 9.45 10.12
N ASN A 59 9.86 8.81 9.07
CA ASN A 59 9.10 8.25 7.97
C ASN A 59 8.14 7.15 8.46
N ASP A 60 8.59 6.27 9.34
CA ASP A 60 7.77 5.20 9.91
C ASP A 60 6.64 5.79 10.79
N ALA A 61 6.93 6.82 11.58
CA ALA A 61 5.93 7.50 12.42
C ALA A 61 4.86 8.22 11.58
N ILE A 62 5.26 8.92 10.52
CA ILE A 62 4.31 9.56 9.60
C ILE A 62 3.45 8.50 8.91
N TYR A 63 4.06 7.46 8.40
CA TYR A 63 3.35 6.38 7.74
C TYR A 63 2.31 5.74 8.68
N GLN A 64 2.70 5.40 9.90
CA GLN A 64 1.79 4.83 10.87
C GLN A 64 0.68 5.82 11.25
N GLY A 65 1.02 7.09 11.47
CA GLY A 65 0.04 8.13 11.77
C GLY A 65 -1.01 8.34 10.67
N VAL A 66 -0.59 8.27 9.40
CA VAL A 66 -1.50 8.37 8.25
C VAL A 66 -2.40 7.13 8.14
N LEU A 67 -1.86 5.94 8.40
CA LEU A 67 -2.68 4.71 8.45
C LEU A 67 -3.72 4.76 9.56
N ASP A 68 -3.30 5.15 10.76
CA ASP A 68 -4.20 5.25 11.91
C ASP A 68 -5.29 6.30 11.70
N TYR A 69 -4.94 7.41 11.06
CA TYR A 69 -5.89 8.43 10.66
C TYR A 69 -6.91 7.85 9.69
N ASP A 70 -6.46 7.21 8.61
CA ASP A 70 -7.29 6.67 7.54
C ASP A 70 -8.23 5.58 8.07
N MET A 71 -7.74 4.68 8.93
CA MET A 71 -8.56 3.65 9.57
C MET A 71 -9.65 4.22 10.48
N ARG A 72 -9.38 5.31 11.21
CA ARG A 72 -10.40 5.98 12.05
C ARG A 72 -11.52 6.61 11.24
N HIS A 73 -11.25 7.02 10.00
CA HIS A 73 -12.24 7.66 9.11
C HIS A 73 -13.07 6.66 8.31
N GLY A 74 -12.83 5.37 8.49
CA GLY A 74 -13.65 4.30 7.94
C GLY A 74 -13.07 3.65 6.67
N TYR A 75 -13.65 2.52 6.34
CA TYR A 75 -13.26 1.69 5.21
C TYR A 75 -14.03 2.11 3.95
N ARG A 76 -13.31 2.37 2.87
CA ARG A 76 -13.88 2.83 1.59
C ARG A 76 -14.33 1.69 0.66
N GLY A 77 -14.26 0.45 1.15
CA GLY A 77 -14.68 -0.73 0.39
C GLY A 77 -13.53 -1.45 -0.32
N SER A 78 -13.90 -2.49 -1.04
CA SER A 78 -13.00 -3.25 -1.91
C SER A 78 -12.43 -2.39 -3.04
N ILE A 79 -11.33 -2.80 -3.64
CA ILE A 79 -10.76 -2.17 -4.84
C ILE A 79 -11.73 -2.35 -6.00
N GLU A 80 -12.20 -3.58 -6.17
CA GLU A 80 -13.21 -3.99 -7.13
C GLU A 80 -13.83 -5.31 -6.68
N THR A 81 -14.95 -5.72 -7.29
CA THR A 81 -15.59 -7.01 -7.04
C THR A 81 -15.60 -7.82 -8.33
N ARG A 82 -14.96 -8.99 -8.32
CA ARG A 82 -14.75 -9.91 -9.44
C ARG A 82 -15.24 -11.31 -9.08
N ILE A 83 -16.57 -11.50 -9.12
CA ILE A 83 -17.20 -12.79 -8.81
C ILE A 83 -16.75 -13.88 -9.80
N ASP A 84 -16.47 -13.52 -11.04
CA ASP A 84 -15.96 -14.40 -12.08
C ASP A 84 -14.61 -15.06 -11.70
N LEU A 85 -13.82 -14.43 -10.87
CA LEU A 85 -12.53 -14.96 -10.44
C LEU A 85 -12.63 -16.04 -9.34
N ILE A 86 -13.75 -16.19 -8.65
CA ILE A 86 -13.88 -17.12 -7.53
C ILE A 86 -13.58 -18.57 -7.98
N ASP A 87 -14.17 -18.97 -9.11
CA ASP A 87 -14.03 -20.31 -9.69
C ASP A 87 -13.01 -20.35 -10.84
N ALA A 88 -12.30 -19.25 -11.11
CA ALA A 88 -11.30 -19.18 -12.15
C ALA A 88 -10.04 -20.01 -11.79
N PRO A 89 -9.25 -20.42 -12.80
CA PRO A 89 -7.95 -21.07 -12.57
C PRO A 89 -7.02 -20.20 -11.72
N LEU A 90 -6.11 -20.83 -10.98
CA LEU A 90 -5.20 -20.16 -10.06
C LEU A 90 -4.32 -19.11 -10.73
N ASP A 91 -3.85 -19.38 -11.93
CA ASP A 91 -3.04 -18.47 -12.73
C ASP A 91 -3.81 -17.21 -13.11
N GLU A 92 -5.08 -17.32 -13.47
CA GLU A 92 -5.97 -16.19 -13.78
C GLU A 92 -6.25 -15.35 -12.52
N GLN A 93 -6.56 -15.99 -11.38
CA GLN A 93 -6.73 -15.32 -10.09
C GLN A 93 -5.48 -14.52 -9.71
N THR A 94 -4.31 -15.16 -9.75
CA THR A 94 -3.05 -14.52 -9.34
C THR A 94 -2.63 -13.41 -10.29
N GLN A 95 -2.84 -13.59 -11.61
CA GLN A 95 -2.53 -12.55 -12.59
C GLN A 95 -3.37 -11.31 -12.35
N ALA A 96 -4.69 -11.45 -12.16
CA ALA A 96 -5.58 -10.34 -11.88
C ALA A 96 -5.17 -9.57 -10.61
N LEU A 97 -4.74 -10.29 -9.56
CA LEU A 97 -4.26 -9.67 -8.32
C LEU A 97 -2.90 -8.98 -8.49
N GLN A 98 -2.01 -9.52 -9.33
CA GLN A 98 -0.69 -8.95 -9.60
C GLN A 98 -0.74 -7.72 -10.50
N ASP A 99 -1.77 -7.59 -11.35
CA ASP A 99 -1.99 -6.41 -12.20
C ASP A 99 -2.35 -5.16 -11.39
N ILE A 100 -2.81 -5.34 -10.14
CA ILE A 100 -3.08 -4.22 -9.25
C ILE A 100 -1.76 -3.70 -8.66
N PRO A 101 -1.45 -2.40 -8.81
CA PRO A 101 -0.21 -1.83 -8.30
C PRO A 101 -0.02 -2.09 -6.81
N ARG A 102 1.13 -2.63 -6.44
CA ARG A 102 1.50 -2.87 -5.04
C ARG A 102 1.65 -1.55 -4.28
N PHE A 103 1.35 -1.62 -3.01
CA PHE A 103 1.62 -0.53 -2.08
C PHE A 103 2.50 -1.08 -0.95
N ARG A 104 3.76 -0.70 -0.93
CA ARG A 104 4.78 -1.21 0.01
C ARG A 104 4.88 -2.75 -0.02
N ASP A 105 4.83 -3.38 1.15
CA ASP A 105 4.83 -4.83 1.40
C ASP A 105 3.44 -5.47 1.45
N TRP A 106 2.39 -4.68 1.14
CA TRP A 106 1.01 -5.15 1.15
C TRP A 106 0.73 -6.11 0.01
N GLN A 107 -0.21 -7.02 0.23
CA GLN A 107 -0.73 -7.94 -0.78
C GLN A 107 -2.12 -7.49 -1.23
N THR A 108 -2.47 -7.84 -2.45
CA THR A 108 -3.88 -7.90 -2.89
C THR A 108 -4.42 -9.30 -2.60
N ALA A 109 -5.69 -9.36 -2.22
CA ALA A 109 -6.36 -10.60 -1.89
C ALA A 109 -7.76 -10.64 -2.51
N LEU A 110 -8.10 -11.77 -3.15
CA LEU A 110 -9.43 -12.08 -3.63
C LEU A 110 -10.19 -12.83 -2.54
N ILE A 111 -11.33 -12.33 -2.12
CA ILE A 111 -12.20 -13.00 -1.14
C ILE A 111 -12.93 -14.14 -1.84
N LEU A 112 -12.69 -15.37 -1.41
CA LEU A 112 -13.28 -16.58 -1.98
C LEU A 112 -14.59 -16.95 -1.32
N SER A 113 -14.65 -16.85 0.01
CA SER A 113 -15.85 -17.12 0.80
C SER A 113 -15.88 -16.24 2.04
N VAL A 114 -17.06 -16.04 2.58
CA VAL A 114 -17.30 -15.24 3.78
C VAL A 114 -18.17 -16.05 4.74
N GLU A 115 -17.72 -16.18 5.98
CA GLU A 115 -18.43 -16.74 7.10
C GLU A 115 -18.78 -15.64 8.11
N GLU A 116 -19.35 -16.00 9.24
CA GLU A 116 -19.75 -15.03 10.26
C GLU A 116 -18.54 -14.30 10.86
N THR A 117 -17.45 -15.03 11.13
CA THR A 117 -16.24 -14.54 11.82
C THR A 117 -14.97 -14.59 11.00
N THR A 118 -15.03 -15.10 9.79
CA THR A 118 -13.84 -15.28 8.93
C THR A 118 -14.16 -15.02 7.46
N ALA A 119 -13.13 -14.66 6.68
CA ALA A 119 -13.18 -14.68 5.23
C ALA A 119 -11.98 -15.45 4.68
N ASP A 120 -12.22 -16.41 3.79
CA ASP A 120 -11.14 -17.07 3.07
C ASP A 120 -10.72 -16.25 1.85
N ALA A 121 -9.43 -16.12 1.66
CA ALA A 121 -8.86 -15.29 0.62
C ALA A 121 -7.72 -15.96 -0.13
N ARG A 122 -7.52 -15.55 -1.39
CA ARG A 122 -6.37 -15.87 -2.23
C ARG A 122 -5.49 -14.65 -2.35
N LEU A 123 -4.23 -14.76 -1.95
CA LEU A 123 -3.23 -13.71 -2.10
C LEU A 123 -2.64 -13.65 -3.51
N ALA A 124 -2.07 -12.52 -3.89
CA ALA A 124 -1.41 -12.33 -5.18
C ALA A 124 -0.20 -13.27 -5.42
N ASN A 125 0.37 -13.85 -4.37
CA ASN A 125 1.42 -14.88 -4.48
C ASN A 125 0.86 -16.30 -4.70
N GLY A 126 -0.46 -16.45 -4.75
CA GLY A 126 -1.15 -17.74 -4.94
C GLY A 126 -1.46 -18.49 -3.66
N GLU A 127 -1.00 -18.04 -2.50
CA GLU A 127 -1.31 -18.67 -1.22
C GLU A 127 -2.75 -18.41 -0.80
N ARG A 128 -3.33 -19.35 -0.07
CA ARG A 128 -4.61 -19.16 0.64
C ARG A 128 -4.34 -18.70 2.06
N THR A 129 -5.17 -17.79 2.51
CA THR A 129 -5.19 -17.31 3.90
C THR A 129 -6.61 -17.13 4.38
N THR A 130 -6.78 -17.09 5.68
CA THR A 130 -8.07 -16.77 6.32
C THR A 130 -7.92 -15.46 7.08
N LEU A 131 -8.80 -14.50 6.79
CA LEU A 131 -8.89 -13.23 7.49
C LEU A 131 -9.87 -13.40 8.67
N PRO A 132 -9.39 -13.38 9.92
CA PRO A 132 -10.27 -13.49 11.09
C PRO A 132 -11.00 -12.17 11.34
N TRP A 133 -12.09 -12.22 12.13
CA TRP A 133 -12.85 -11.05 12.54
C TRP A 133 -11.99 -9.90 13.07
N ASP A 134 -10.95 -10.24 13.85
CA ASP A 134 -10.04 -9.24 14.45
C ASP A 134 -9.28 -8.42 13.40
N SER A 135 -9.07 -8.97 12.21
CA SER A 135 -8.45 -8.26 11.08
C SER A 135 -9.41 -7.32 10.33
N ILE A 136 -10.73 -7.48 10.52
CA ILE A 136 -11.77 -6.83 9.71
C ILE A 136 -12.64 -5.87 10.55
N LYS A 137 -12.84 -6.13 11.83
CA LYS A 137 -13.80 -5.42 12.72
C LYS A 137 -13.64 -3.90 12.79
N TRP A 138 -12.46 -3.36 12.42
CA TRP A 138 -12.23 -1.92 12.38
C TRP A 138 -12.96 -1.23 11.24
N ALA A 139 -13.34 -1.97 10.18
CA ALA A 139 -13.74 -1.47 8.88
C ALA A 139 -15.19 -0.96 8.86
N LYS A 140 -15.48 0.07 9.66
CA LYS A 140 -16.74 0.83 9.55
C LYS A 140 -16.81 1.46 8.17
N ALA A 141 -17.97 1.46 7.53
CA ALA A 141 -18.13 2.05 6.21
C ALA A 141 -17.82 3.57 6.23
N TYR A 142 -16.93 4.02 5.36
CA TYR A 142 -16.70 5.44 5.13
C TYR A 142 -17.91 6.08 4.48
N ILE A 143 -18.36 7.23 4.97
CA ILE A 143 -19.43 8.03 4.39
C ILE A 143 -18.87 9.36 3.85
N ASN A 144 -18.20 10.12 4.72
CA ASN A 144 -17.47 11.35 4.37
C ASN A 144 -16.41 11.64 5.46
N GLU A 145 -15.70 12.75 5.35
CA GLU A 145 -14.58 13.10 6.25
C GLU A 145 -14.98 13.17 7.73
N ASP A 146 -16.21 13.53 8.03
CA ASP A 146 -16.72 13.72 9.40
C ASP A 146 -17.63 12.59 9.88
N THR A 147 -17.99 11.63 8.99
CA THR A 147 -19.04 10.66 9.26
C THR A 147 -18.67 9.28 8.72
N TRP A 148 -18.91 8.26 9.53
CA TRP A 148 -18.77 6.86 9.16
C TRP A 148 -20.02 6.07 9.56
N GLY A 149 -20.19 4.92 8.95
CA GLY A 149 -21.29 4.00 9.22
C GLY A 149 -21.20 3.34 10.60
N PRO A 150 -22.21 2.53 10.95
CA PRO A 150 -22.19 1.75 12.18
C PRO A 150 -21.00 0.79 12.18
N ALA A 151 -20.57 0.38 13.40
CA ALA A 151 -19.58 -0.66 13.51
C ALA A 151 -20.12 -1.96 12.91
N PRO A 152 -19.34 -2.67 12.08
CA PRO A 152 -19.75 -3.96 11.57
C PRO A 152 -19.89 -4.97 12.73
N SER A 153 -20.77 -5.95 12.58
CA SER A 153 -21.03 -6.99 13.58
C SER A 153 -20.54 -8.37 13.15
N LYS A 154 -20.33 -8.54 11.86
CA LYS A 154 -19.85 -9.79 11.22
C LYS A 154 -19.07 -9.45 9.94
N VAL A 155 -18.31 -10.41 9.44
CA VAL A 155 -17.48 -10.24 8.24
C VAL A 155 -18.32 -9.85 7.03
N ALA A 156 -19.51 -10.42 6.86
CA ALA A 156 -20.41 -10.14 5.74
C ALA A 156 -20.96 -8.69 5.73
N ASP A 157 -20.79 -7.93 6.82
CA ASP A 157 -21.11 -6.49 6.82
C ASP A 157 -20.03 -5.65 6.09
N VAL A 158 -18.86 -6.23 5.83
CA VAL A 158 -17.68 -5.54 5.27
C VAL A 158 -17.25 -6.12 3.94
N LEU A 159 -17.24 -7.44 3.80
CA LEU A 159 -16.71 -8.16 2.66
C LEU A 159 -17.76 -9.08 2.06
N VAL A 160 -17.69 -9.24 0.73
CA VAL A 160 -18.48 -10.23 0.00
C VAL A 160 -17.56 -11.10 -0.87
N PRO A 161 -17.96 -12.34 -1.21
CA PRO A 161 -17.20 -13.18 -2.14
C PRO A 161 -16.99 -12.44 -3.48
N GLY A 162 -15.79 -12.53 -4.02
CA GLY A 162 -15.37 -11.81 -5.23
C GLY A 162 -14.72 -10.45 -4.97
N ASP A 163 -14.77 -9.92 -3.75
CA ASP A 163 -14.07 -8.68 -3.43
C ASP A 163 -12.56 -8.83 -3.57
N ILE A 164 -11.93 -7.88 -4.24
CA ILE A 164 -10.49 -7.71 -4.23
C ILE A 164 -10.13 -6.61 -3.27
N VAL A 165 -9.35 -6.96 -2.26
CA VAL A 165 -8.98 -6.07 -1.16
C VAL A 165 -7.46 -5.97 -1.01
N ARG A 166 -7.00 -5.04 -0.21
CA ARG A 166 -5.61 -5.01 0.27
C ARG A 166 -5.52 -5.60 1.66
N VAL A 167 -4.46 -6.34 1.89
CA VAL A 167 -4.08 -6.85 3.21
C VAL A 167 -2.64 -6.48 3.48
N ARG A 168 -2.33 -6.16 4.73
CA ARG A 168 -0.97 -5.89 5.19
C ARG A 168 -0.53 -6.91 6.23
N PRO A 169 0.76 -7.22 6.32
CA PRO A 169 1.27 -8.06 7.40
C PRO A 169 0.96 -7.43 8.77
N ASP A 170 0.61 -8.27 9.72
CA ASP A 170 0.32 -7.87 11.09
C ASP A 170 0.82 -8.94 12.05
N ILE A 171 1.25 -8.54 13.25
CA ILE A 171 1.85 -9.45 14.23
C ILE A 171 0.83 -10.35 14.93
N ASP A 172 -0.40 -9.86 15.08
CA ASP A 172 -1.45 -10.55 15.85
C ASP A 172 -2.34 -11.45 14.99
N VAL A 173 -2.57 -11.06 13.73
CA VAL A 173 -3.54 -11.71 12.84
C VAL A 173 -2.95 -12.17 11.50
N GLU A 174 -1.64 -12.21 11.35
CA GLU A 174 -0.91 -12.51 10.10
C GLU A 174 -1.22 -11.49 9.00
N TRP A 175 -2.48 -11.33 8.62
CA TRP A 175 -2.96 -10.36 7.62
C TRP A 175 -4.08 -9.49 8.18
N LEU A 176 -3.89 -8.17 8.14
CA LEU A 176 -4.88 -7.18 8.51
C LEU A 176 -5.51 -6.59 7.24
N LEU A 177 -6.85 -6.55 7.18
CA LEU A 177 -7.54 -5.80 6.12
C LEU A 177 -7.06 -4.36 6.11
N ALA A 178 -6.71 -3.84 4.93
CA ALA A 178 -6.10 -2.54 4.79
C ALA A 178 -6.68 -1.77 3.60
N GLN A 179 -6.52 -0.47 3.63
CA GLN A 179 -6.81 0.40 2.49
C GLN A 179 -5.68 1.39 2.30
N LYS A 180 -5.33 1.68 1.03
CA LYS A 180 -4.31 2.68 0.73
C LYS A 180 -4.81 4.04 1.22
N PRO A 181 -4.04 4.77 2.06
CA PRO A 181 -4.43 6.11 2.49
C PRO A 181 -4.62 7.06 1.31
N THR A 182 -5.62 7.92 1.41
CA THR A 182 -5.88 8.97 0.42
C THR A 182 -5.13 10.26 0.74
N VAL A 183 -4.75 10.45 2.00
CA VAL A 183 -3.91 11.56 2.44
C VAL A 183 -2.46 11.20 2.13
N GLN A 184 -1.77 12.06 1.39
CA GLN A 184 -0.36 11.95 1.07
C GLN A 184 0.43 13.06 1.75
#